data_3c2a98b4c0379df7e257d81000623991
#
_entry.id   3c2a98b4c0379df7e257d81000623991
#
_cell.length_a   1.000
_cell.length_b   1.000
_cell.length_c   1.000
_cell.angle_alpha   90.00
_cell.angle_beta   90.00
_cell.angle_gamma   90.00
#
_symmetry.space_group_name_H-M   'P 1'
#
loop_
_entity.id
_entity.type
_entity.pdbx_description
1 polymer ?
#
loop_
_entity_poly.entity_id
_entity_poly.type
_entity_poly.pdbx_seq_one_letter_code
_entity_poly.pdbx_strand_id
1 'polypeptide(L)'
;MSKIGRFGEYGGQYVPEIVMNAVNELNEAYEKYKNDPEFLSELRQLYRDYANRPSLLYYAEKMTKDLGGAKVYLKREDLNHTGAHKINNVLGQILLAKRMGKKRIIAETGAGQHGVATATVAALFDMECVVYMGVEDVERQSLNAYRMELLGAKVHAVESGTRTLKDAINEAMRDWATNIETTFYCIGSVMGPHPYPTMVRDFQKIIGEETKAQMKEAEGKLPDAVFACVGGGSNAMGMFYDFIPDESVRLIGAEAAGRGIDTLDHAATIAKGSKGIFHGMKSLFLQNEEGQIDPVYSISAGLDYPGIGPEHAHLHEIGRAEYVSITDEQAVKAFEYLSKTEGVIPAIESSHAVAAAMEIVPTMSKDQSVVICLSGRGDKDVYQVARYRGVQLDEN
;
A
#
# COMPACT_ATOMS: atom_id res chain seq x y z
N MET A 1 -9.30 -13.77 -26.12
CA MET A 1 -9.41 -14.23 -24.73
C MET A 1 -8.46 -13.39 -23.88
N SER A 2 -8.97 -12.59 -22.94
CA SER A 2 -8.10 -11.92 -21.95
C SER A 2 -7.35 -13.02 -21.19
N LYS A 3 -6.03 -12.94 -21.16
CA LYS A 3 -5.23 -13.89 -20.37
C LYS A 3 -5.53 -13.63 -18.89
N ILE A 4 -5.97 -14.65 -18.16
CA ILE A 4 -6.29 -14.56 -16.73
C ILE A 4 -5.12 -13.90 -15.97
N GLY A 5 -5.41 -12.91 -15.12
CA GLY A 5 -4.43 -12.22 -14.30
C GLY A 5 -3.43 -11.36 -15.05
N ARG A 6 -3.80 -10.85 -16.22
CA ARG A 6 -2.98 -9.94 -17.02
C ARG A 6 -3.58 -8.55 -17.10
N PHE A 7 -2.68 -7.56 -16.99
CA PHE A 7 -2.90 -6.15 -17.23
C PHE A 7 -2.00 -5.77 -18.42
N GLY A 8 -2.56 -5.80 -19.64
CA GLY A 8 -1.72 -5.76 -20.84
C GLY A 8 -0.72 -6.92 -20.87
N GLU A 9 0.56 -6.61 -20.88
CA GLU A 9 1.63 -7.62 -20.83
C GLU A 9 2.10 -7.97 -19.40
N TYR A 10 1.65 -7.19 -18.37
CA TYR A 10 2.06 -7.35 -16.97
C TYR A 10 1.17 -8.36 -16.22
N GLY A 11 1.57 -8.71 -15.00
CA GLY A 11 0.87 -9.69 -14.16
C GLY A 11 1.29 -11.13 -14.46
N GLY A 12 0.38 -12.06 -14.29
CA GLY A 12 0.58 -13.50 -14.51
C GLY A 12 0.96 -14.27 -13.26
N GLN A 13 1.43 -15.52 -13.46
CA GLN A 13 1.76 -16.47 -12.39
C GLN A 13 3.15 -17.06 -12.68
N TYR A 14 4.19 -16.37 -12.22
CA TYR A 14 5.58 -16.79 -12.43
C TYR A 14 6.15 -17.37 -11.14
N VAL A 15 5.60 -18.49 -10.70
CA VAL A 15 6.00 -19.18 -9.48
C VAL A 15 6.56 -20.57 -9.78
N PRO A 16 7.40 -21.13 -8.89
CA PRO A 16 7.81 -22.52 -8.99
C PRO A 16 6.60 -23.47 -8.97
N GLU A 17 6.71 -24.60 -9.67
CA GLU A 17 5.62 -25.59 -9.80
C GLU A 17 5.07 -26.03 -8.44
N ILE A 18 5.92 -26.16 -7.44
CA ILE A 18 5.53 -26.53 -6.07
C ILE A 18 4.50 -25.56 -5.44
N VAL A 19 4.49 -24.28 -5.85
CA VAL A 19 3.57 -23.27 -5.31
C VAL A 19 2.30 -23.14 -6.16
N MET A 20 2.27 -23.70 -7.39
CA MET A 20 1.15 -23.56 -8.31
C MET A 20 -0.17 -24.06 -7.74
N ASN A 21 -0.15 -25.18 -6.97
CA ASN A 21 -1.36 -25.71 -6.35
C ASN A 21 -1.97 -24.71 -5.35
N ALA A 22 -1.15 -24.06 -4.53
CA ALA A 22 -1.60 -23.04 -3.59
C ALA A 22 -2.18 -21.80 -4.30
N VAL A 23 -1.53 -21.37 -5.38
CA VAL A 23 -2.01 -20.23 -6.19
C VAL A 23 -3.33 -20.56 -6.88
N ASN A 24 -3.49 -21.79 -7.39
CA ASN A 24 -4.72 -22.24 -8.02
C ASN A 24 -5.86 -22.39 -6.99
N GLU A 25 -5.60 -22.99 -5.83
CA GLU A 25 -6.56 -23.08 -4.72
C GLU A 25 -7.05 -21.69 -4.29
N LEU A 26 -6.13 -20.76 -4.15
CA LEU A 26 -6.46 -19.36 -3.83
C LEU A 26 -7.32 -18.73 -4.92
N ASN A 27 -6.95 -18.91 -6.19
CA ASN A 27 -7.71 -18.35 -7.31
C ASN A 27 -9.14 -18.93 -7.38
N GLU A 28 -9.30 -20.23 -7.20
CA GLU A 28 -10.61 -20.88 -7.16
C GLU A 28 -11.47 -20.36 -6.00
N ALA A 29 -10.88 -20.22 -4.82
CA ALA A 29 -11.58 -19.67 -3.66
C ALA A 29 -11.97 -18.20 -3.89
N TYR A 30 -11.05 -17.38 -4.41
CA TYR A 30 -11.32 -15.98 -4.71
C TYR A 30 -12.44 -15.84 -5.76
N GLU A 31 -12.38 -16.56 -6.87
CA GLU A 31 -13.41 -16.54 -7.90
C GLU A 31 -14.79 -16.98 -7.36
N LYS A 32 -14.82 -17.96 -6.45
CA LYS A 32 -16.04 -18.43 -5.80
C LYS A 32 -16.66 -17.36 -4.89
N TYR A 33 -15.83 -16.67 -4.08
CA TYR A 33 -16.33 -15.81 -3.02
C TYR A 33 -16.38 -14.32 -3.38
N LYS A 34 -15.67 -13.83 -4.40
CA LYS A 34 -15.61 -12.41 -4.76
C LYS A 34 -16.97 -11.75 -5.04
N ASN A 35 -17.98 -12.56 -5.46
CA ASN A 35 -19.35 -12.10 -5.70
C ASN A 35 -20.37 -12.81 -4.82
N ASP A 36 -19.93 -13.59 -3.84
CA ASP A 36 -20.81 -14.31 -2.93
C ASP A 36 -21.50 -13.32 -1.98
N PRO A 37 -22.85 -13.29 -1.92
CA PRO A 37 -23.57 -12.31 -1.11
C PRO A 37 -23.32 -12.42 0.39
N GLU A 38 -23.11 -13.64 0.92
CA GLU A 38 -22.84 -13.85 2.34
C GLU A 38 -21.44 -13.35 2.70
N PHE A 39 -20.44 -13.70 1.88
CA PHE A 39 -19.06 -13.22 2.04
C PHE A 39 -19.00 -11.69 2.00
N LEU A 40 -19.63 -11.07 0.99
CA LEU A 40 -19.66 -9.62 0.85
C LEU A 40 -20.43 -8.92 1.98
N SER A 41 -21.49 -9.54 2.49
CA SER A 41 -22.23 -9.02 3.64
C SER A 41 -21.38 -9.04 4.93
N GLU A 42 -20.70 -10.18 5.21
CA GLU A 42 -19.82 -10.32 6.36
C GLU A 42 -18.63 -9.33 6.25
N LEU A 43 -18.03 -9.19 5.06
CA LEU A 43 -16.94 -8.25 4.83
C LEU A 43 -17.37 -6.79 5.03
N ARG A 44 -18.54 -6.40 4.51
CA ARG A 44 -19.09 -5.04 4.71
C ARG A 44 -19.41 -4.77 6.19
N GLN A 45 -19.88 -5.77 6.92
CA GLN A 45 -20.09 -5.65 8.36
C GLN A 45 -18.75 -5.42 9.09
N LEU A 46 -17.71 -6.18 8.77
CA LEU A 46 -16.37 -5.98 9.33
C LEU A 46 -15.79 -4.59 8.97
N TYR A 47 -15.99 -4.14 7.74
CA TYR A 47 -15.59 -2.79 7.35
C TYR A 47 -16.25 -1.72 8.21
N ARG A 48 -17.55 -1.81 8.44
CA ARG A 48 -18.31 -0.84 9.24
C ARG A 48 -17.98 -0.93 10.72
N ASP A 49 -18.09 -2.14 11.29
CA ASP A 49 -18.14 -2.33 12.75
C ASP A 49 -16.73 -2.49 13.36
N TYR A 50 -15.72 -2.86 12.55
CA TYR A 50 -14.36 -3.11 13.00
C TYR A 50 -13.30 -2.20 12.36
N ALA A 51 -13.37 -1.96 11.06
CA ALA A 51 -12.39 -1.11 10.36
C ALA A 51 -12.70 0.39 10.45
N ASN A 52 -13.87 0.79 10.96
CA ASN A 52 -14.32 2.18 11.07
C ASN A 52 -14.58 2.84 9.70
N ARG A 53 -15.23 2.09 8.78
CA ARG A 53 -15.62 2.62 7.47
C ARG A 53 -17.10 3.05 7.44
N PRO A 54 -17.49 4.01 6.54
CA PRO A 54 -16.65 4.69 5.57
C PRO A 54 -15.63 5.62 6.21
N SER A 55 -14.40 5.65 5.68
CA SER A 55 -13.40 6.61 6.13
C SER A 55 -13.79 8.03 5.70
N LEU A 56 -13.48 9.02 6.53
CA LEU A 56 -13.88 10.41 6.31
C LEU A 56 -13.22 11.01 5.06
N LEU A 57 -13.95 11.87 4.38
CA LEU A 57 -13.41 12.84 3.44
C LEU A 57 -13.36 14.21 4.15
N TYR A 58 -12.16 14.71 4.40
CA TYR A 58 -11.93 15.96 5.14
C TYR A 58 -11.52 17.09 4.18
N TYR A 59 -12.25 18.21 4.22
CA TYR A 59 -11.85 19.42 3.49
C TYR A 59 -10.70 20.11 4.22
N ALA A 60 -9.52 20.11 3.63
CA ALA A 60 -8.31 20.73 4.17
C ALA A 60 -8.33 22.25 3.85
N GLU A 61 -9.09 23.01 4.64
CA GLU A 61 -9.36 24.43 4.36
C GLU A 61 -8.11 25.29 4.41
N LYS A 62 -7.25 25.08 5.43
CA LYS A 62 -6.02 25.88 5.56
C LYS A 62 -5.02 25.55 4.46
N MET A 63 -4.86 24.26 4.14
CA MET A 63 -4.02 23.83 3.03
C MET A 63 -4.54 24.38 1.70
N THR A 64 -5.85 24.37 1.46
CA THR A 64 -6.47 24.95 0.26
C THR A 64 -6.17 26.45 0.13
N LYS A 65 -6.31 27.20 1.22
CA LYS A 65 -6.01 28.65 1.23
C LYS A 65 -4.53 28.94 1.01
N ASP A 66 -3.68 28.16 1.64
CA ASP A 66 -2.22 28.34 1.61
C ASP A 66 -1.64 28.03 0.22
N LEU A 67 -2.07 26.94 -0.40
CA LEU A 67 -1.64 26.56 -1.75
C LEU A 67 -2.24 27.45 -2.85
N GLY A 68 -3.41 28.05 -2.63
CA GLY A 68 -4.03 29.05 -3.47
C GLY A 68 -4.60 28.55 -4.82
N GLY A 69 -4.49 27.27 -5.12
CA GLY A 69 -5.03 26.58 -6.30
C GLY A 69 -6.35 25.85 -6.05
N ALA A 70 -6.43 24.60 -6.49
CA ALA A 70 -7.61 23.75 -6.31
C ALA A 70 -7.95 23.52 -4.84
N LYS A 71 -9.22 23.21 -4.56
CA LYS A 71 -9.67 22.74 -3.24
C LYS A 71 -9.06 21.40 -2.92
N VAL A 72 -8.53 21.23 -1.70
CA VAL A 72 -7.86 20.00 -1.24
C VAL A 72 -8.74 19.24 -0.26
N TYR A 73 -8.97 17.98 -0.56
CA TYR A 73 -9.63 17.04 0.33
C TYR A 73 -8.67 15.92 0.73
N LEU A 74 -8.77 15.43 1.96
CA LEU A 74 -8.00 14.30 2.47
C LEU A 74 -8.94 13.12 2.67
N LYS A 75 -8.68 12.00 1.99
CA LYS A 75 -9.34 10.71 2.27
C LYS A 75 -8.61 10.07 3.44
N ARG A 76 -9.27 10.03 4.62
CA ARG A 76 -8.69 9.77 5.93
C ARG A 76 -8.58 8.27 6.24
N GLU A 77 -7.78 7.52 5.45
CA GLU A 77 -7.48 6.11 5.74
C GLU A 77 -6.60 5.93 7.00
N ASP A 78 -5.95 6.99 7.44
CA ASP A 78 -5.20 7.09 8.68
C ASP A 78 -6.07 6.95 9.95
N LEU A 79 -7.38 7.17 9.85
CA LEU A 79 -8.34 7.01 10.95
C LEU A 79 -8.98 5.62 11.03
N ASN A 80 -8.69 4.75 10.07
CA ASN A 80 -9.16 3.37 10.13
C ASN A 80 -8.51 2.61 11.29
N HIS A 81 -9.14 1.53 11.73
CA HIS A 81 -8.55 0.63 12.71
C HIS A 81 -7.14 0.20 12.27
N THR A 82 -6.20 0.12 13.17
CA THR A 82 -4.74 -0.04 12.97
C THR A 82 -4.02 1.19 12.40
N GLY A 83 -4.74 2.25 12.05
CA GLY A 83 -4.17 3.54 11.63
C GLY A 83 -3.70 3.62 10.19
N ALA A 84 -4.19 2.75 9.30
CA ALA A 84 -3.85 2.76 7.88
C ALA A 84 -4.86 1.98 7.03
N HIS A 85 -4.77 2.12 5.69
CA HIS A 85 -5.58 1.41 4.69
C HIS A 85 -5.38 -0.12 4.69
N LYS A 86 -4.33 -0.64 5.30
CA LYS A 86 -3.98 -2.07 5.25
C LYS A 86 -5.07 -2.97 5.80
N ILE A 87 -5.83 -2.50 6.78
CA ILE A 87 -6.93 -3.26 7.38
C ILE A 87 -7.99 -3.70 6.37
N ASN A 88 -8.25 -2.89 5.32
CA ASN A 88 -9.24 -3.22 4.30
C ASN A 88 -8.91 -4.53 3.59
N ASN A 89 -7.70 -4.61 3.08
CA ASN A 89 -7.20 -5.78 2.36
C ASN A 89 -7.10 -7.00 3.28
N VAL A 90 -6.57 -6.82 4.48
CA VAL A 90 -6.33 -7.93 5.42
C VAL A 90 -7.64 -8.56 5.88
N LEU A 91 -8.69 -7.77 6.15
CA LEU A 91 -10.01 -8.31 6.47
C LEU A 91 -10.55 -9.19 5.34
N GLY A 92 -10.44 -8.74 4.09
CA GLY A 92 -10.87 -9.53 2.93
C GLY A 92 -10.08 -10.82 2.78
N GLN A 93 -8.75 -10.77 2.87
CA GLN A 93 -7.89 -11.93 2.71
C GLN A 93 -8.07 -12.96 3.84
N ILE A 94 -8.11 -12.52 5.10
CA ILE A 94 -8.23 -13.47 6.23
C ILE A 94 -9.66 -14.05 6.32
N LEU A 95 -10.69 -13.28 5.97
CA LEU A 95 -12.03 -13.83 5.81
C LEU A 95 -12.08 -14.90 4.72
N LEU A 96 -11.38 -14.69 3.59
CA LEU A 96 -11.23 -15.69 2.53
C LEU A 96 -10.47 -16.93 3.05
N ALA A 97 -9.35 -16.74 3.76
CA ALA A 97 -8.59 -17.84 4.38
C ALA A 97 -9.45 -18.69 5.33
N LYS A 98 -10.31 -18.04 6.12
CA LYS A 98 -11.29 -18.73 6.98
C LYS A 98 -12.27 -19.58 6.16
N ARG A 99 -12.79 -19.06 5.03
CA ARG A 99 -13.66 -19.81 4.10
C ARG A 99 -12.95 -20.98 3.43
N MET A 100 -11.62 -20.86 3.24
CA MET A 100 -10.75 -21.94 2.73
C MET A 100 -10.41 -22.99 3.80
N GLY A 101 -10.76 -22.77 5.07
CA GLY A 101 -10.44 -23.66 6.18
C GLY A 101 -8.99 -23.58 6.67
N LYS A 102 -8.24 -22.58 6.26
CA LYS A 102 -6.85 -22.36 6.71
C LYS A 102 -6.83 -22.00 8.20
N LYS A 103 -5.76 -22.41 8.88
CA LYS A 103 -5.60 -22.24 10.34
C LYS A 103 -4.46 -21.29 10.71
N ARG A 104 -3.57 -21.05 9.78
CA ARG A 104 -2.37 -20.26 9.97
C ARG A 104 -2.26 -19.18 8.89
N ILE A 105 -1.94 -17.97 9.32
CA ILE A 105 -1.69 -16.83 8.45
C ILE A 105 -0.22 -16.47 8.51
N ILE A 106 0.38 -16.24 7.35
CA ILE A 106 1.70 -15.61 7.26
C ILE A 106 1.60 -14.31 6.49
N ALA A 107 2.47 -13.37 6.81
CA ALA A 107 2.59 -12.09 6.11
C ALA A 107 4.04 -11.61 6.11
N GLU A 108 4.37 -10.74 5.16
CA GLU A 108 5.57 -9.92 5.14
C GLU A 108 5.25 -8.50 5.60
N THR A 109 6.23 -7.78 6.11
CA THR A 109 6.06 -6.36 6.40
C THR A 109 7.40 -5.60 6.38
N GLY A 110 7.39 -4.33 5.94
CA GLY A 110 8.51 -3.39 6.06
C GLY A 110 8.22 -2.38 7.19
N ALA A 111 7.39 -1.38 6.95
CA ALA A 111 7.00 -0.39 7.99
C ALA A 111 6.19 -0.98 9.18
N GLY A 112 5.85 -2.25 9.15
CA GLY A 112 5.08 -2.92 10.19
C GLY A 112 3.56 -2.78 10.07
N GLN A 113 3.05 -1.86 9.28
CA GLN A 113 1.60 -1.59 9.19
C GLN A 113 0.80 -2.77 8.65
N HIS A 114 1.31 -3.47 7.65
CA HIS A 114 0.67 -4.68 7.14
C HIS A 114 0.72 -5.81 8.17
N GLY A 115 1.87 -6.01 8.82
CA GLY A 115 2.04 -7.00 9.89
C GLY A 115 1.09 -6.75 11.05
N VAL A 116 0.97 -5.51 11.53
CA VAL A 116 0.03 -5.14 12.61
C VAL A 116 -1.42 -5.42 12.17
N ALA A 117 -1.82 -5.03 10.96
CA ALA A 117 -3.16 -5.32 10.46
C ALA A 117 -3.42 -6.83 10.37
N THR A 118 -2.44 -7.61 9.89
CA THR A 118 -2.55 -9.07 9.78
C THR A 118 -2.64 -9.73 11.16
N ALA A 119 -1.78 -9.36 12.11
CA ALA A 119 -1.85 -9.83 13.48
C ALA A 119 -3.19 -9.51 14.15
N THR A 120 -3.70 -8.28 13.92
CA THR A 120 -4.99 -7.82 14.44
C THR A 120 -6.16 -8.69 13.95
N VAL A 121 -6.23 -8.96 12.65
CA VAL A 121 -7.33 -9.74 12.07
C VAL A 121 -7.16 -11.23 12.34
N ALA A 122 -5.92 -11.74 12.39
CA ALA A 122 -5.65 -13.13 12.81
C ALA A 122 -6.11 -13.37 14.25
N ALA A 123 -5.85 -12.44 15.17
CA ALA A 123 -6.36 -12.48 16.54
C ALA A 123 -7.90 -12.46 16.57
N LEU A 124 -8.54 -11.59 15.76
CA LEU A 124 -10.01 -11.53 15.66
C LEU A 124 -10.65 -12.86 15.24
N PHE A 125 -9.97 -13.63 14.37
CA PHE A 125 -10.47 -14.91 13.84
C PHE A 125 -9.88 -16.15 14.54
N ASP A 126 -9.11 -15.96 15.62
CA ASP A 126 -8.46 -17.05 16.37
C ASP A 126 -7.56 -17.93 15.47
N MET A 127 -6.71 -17.26 14.67
CA MET A 127 -5.77 -17.92 13.76
C MET A 127 -4.33 -17.70 14.20
N GLU A 128 -3.48 -18.74 14.06
CA GLU A 128 -2.04 -18.59 14.21
C GLU A 128 -1.50 -17.58 13.22
N CYS A 129 -0.61 -16.68 13.67
CA CYS A 129 -0.03 -15.65 12.82
C CYS A 129 1.49 -15.59 12.95
N VAL A 130 2.19 -15.61 11.81
CA VAL A 130 3.63 -15.39 11.72
C VAL A 130 3.88 -14.23 10.74
N VAL A 131 4.63 -13.23 11.18
CA VAL A 131 4.98 -12.08 10.36
C VAL A 131 6.47 -12.03 10.12
N TYR A 132 6.88 -12.04 8.86
CA TYR A 132 8.26 -11.91 8.42
C TYR A 132 8.60 -10.42 8.26
N MET A 133 9.70 -9.99 8.88
CA MET A 133 10.16 -8.61 8.85
C MET A 133 11.68 -8.58 8.82
N GLY A 134 12.28 -7.79 7.93
CA GLY A 134 13.73 -7.65 7.89
C GLY A 134 14.28 -7.08 9.19
N VAL A 135 15.46 -7.50 9.64
CA VAL A 135 16.09 -7.01 10.88
C VAL A 135 16.22 -5.49 10.88
N GLU A 136 16.63 -4.90 9.76
CA GLU A 136 16.74 -3.43 9.61
C GLU A 136 15.38 -2.74 9.84
N ASP A 137 14.30 -3.35 9.35
CA ASP A 137 12.95 -2.82 9.52
C ASP A 137 12.42 -3.04 10.94
N VAL A 138 12.78 -4.17 11.61
CA VAL A 138 12.44 -4.41 13.02
C VAL A 138 13.07 -3.33 13.92
N GLU A 139 14.33 -2.97 13.66
CA GLU A 139 15.01 -1.91 14.41
C GLU A 139 14.38 -0.53 14.16
N ARG A 140 14.07 -0.21 12.90
CA ARG A 140 13.43 1.07 12.53
C ARG A 140 12.01 1.23 13.09
N GLN A 141 11.27 0.11 13.24
CA GLN A 141 9.85 0.06 13.54
C GLN A 141 9.54 -0.87 14.73
N SER A 142 10.39 -0.83 15.75
CA SER A 142 10.31 -1.71 16.93
C SER A 142 8.95 -1.65 17.65
N LEU A 143 8.31 -0.48 17.68
CA LEU A 143 6.96 -0.31 18.23
C LEU A 143 5.92 -1.17 17.48
N ASN A 144 6.00 -1.26 16.16
CA ASN A 144 5.09 -2.09 15.37
C ASN A 144 5.41 -3.58 15.56
N ALA A 145 6.69 -3.96 15.68
CA ALA A 145 7.08 -5.34 16.00
C ALA A 145 6.46 -5.77 17.34
N TYR A 146 6.60 -4.95 18.37
CA TYR A 146 5.99 -5.22 19.68
C TYR A 146 4.45 -5.27 19.64
N ARG A 147 3.81 -4.39 18.84
CA ARG A 147 2.35 -4.47 18.65
C ARG A 147 1.90 -5.79 18.06
N MET A 148 2.63 -6.34 17.09
CA MET A 148 2.34 -7.65 16.51
C MET A 148 2.43 -8.77 17.54
N GLU A 149 3.48 -8.76 18.36
CA GLU A 149 3.66 -9.72 19.46
C GLU A 149 2.55 -9.61 20.52
N LEU A 150 2.16 -8.38 20.88
CA LEU A 150 1.06 -8.12 21.82
C LEU A 150 -0.28 -8.66 21.30
N LEU A 151 -0.47 -8.68 19.97
CA LEU A 151 -1.64 -9.25 19.30
C LEU A 151 -1.56 -10.79 19.14
N GLY A 152 -0.51 -11.42 19.66
CA GLY A 152 -0.32 -12.86 19.63
C GLY A 152 0.38 -13.38 18.37
N ALA A 153 0.82 -12.52 17.47
CA ALA A 153 1.61 -12.93 16.31
C ALA A 153 3.07 -13.19 16.69
N LYS A 154 3.71 -14.12 15.98
CA LYS A 154 5.15 -14.35 16.07
C LYS A 154 5.85 -13.51 14.99
N VAL A 155 6.71 -12.57 15.41
CA VAL A 155 7.56 -11.83 14.49
C VAL A 155 8.83 -12.62 14.21
N HIS A 156 9.08 -12.92 12.94
CA HIS A 156 10.30 -13.58 12.48
C HIS A 156 11.22 -12.56 11.81
N ALA A 157 12.32 -12.22 12.50
CA ALA A 157 13.33 -11.31 11.99
C ALA A 157 14.18 -11.99 10.91
N VAL A 158 14.21 -11.42 9.70
CA VAL A 158 14.93 -11.96 8.54
C VAL A 158 16.31 -11.30 8.44
N GLU A 159 17.35 -12.12 8.55
CA GLU A 159 18.75 -11.68 8.54
C GLU A 159 19.43 -11.78 7.16
N SER A 160 18.78 -12.43 6.20
CA SER A 160 19.35 -12.66 4.86
C SER A 160 19.20 -11.43 3.94
N GLY A 161 20.06 -11.33 2.93
CA GLY A 161 20.00 -10.31 1.89
C GLY A 161 20.22 -8.89 2.41
N THR A 162 19.37 -7.95 1.96
CA THR A 162 19.36 -6.55 2.41
C THR A 162 18.70 -6.37 3.77
N ARG A 163 18.13 -7.41 4.37
CA ARG A 163 17.45 -7.42 5.66
C ARG A 163 16.27 -6.45 5.75
N THR A 164 15.59 -6.23 4.61
CA THR A 164 14.43 -5.34 4.45
C THR A 164 13.23 -6.09 3.87
N LEU A 165 12.17 -5.36 3.51
CA LEU A 165 10.90 -5.89 2.98
C LEU A 165 11.08 -6.93 1.86
N LYS A 166 12.03 -6.74 0.93
CA LYS A 166 12.28 -7.68 -0.18
C LYS A 166 12.61 -9.09 0.35
N ASP A 167 13.46 -9.17 1.36
CA ASP A 167 13.90 -10.47 1.91
C ASP A 167 12.85 -11.07 2.85
N ALA A 168 12.05 -10.24 3.52
CA ALA A 168 10.88 -10.68 4.25
C ALA A 168 9.86 -11.38 3.32
N ILE A 169 9.63 -10.85 2.11
CA ILE A 169 8.78 -11.48 1.09
C ILE A 169 9.37 -12.84 0.67
N ASN A 170 10.67 -12.91 0.41
CA ASN A 170 11.34 -14.15 0.03
C ASN A 170 11.15 -15.24 1.09
N GLU A 171 11.28 -14.89 2.38
CA GLU A 171 11.14 -15.85 3.48
C GLU A 171 9.69 -16.29 3.68
N ALA A 172 8.74 -15.34 3.59
CA ALA A 172 7.32 -15.68 3.62
C ALA A 172 6.93 -16.64 2.48
N MET A 173 7.46 -16.44 1.28
CA MET A 173 7.22 -17.35 0.14
C MET A 173 7.82 -18.75 0.37
N ARG A 174 8.98 -18.86 1.04
CA ARG A 174 9.58 -20.17 1.40
C ARG A 174 8.72 -20.91 2.42
N ASP A 175 8.28 -20.20 3.46
CA ASP A 175 7.36 -20.78 4.44
C ASP A 175 6.05 -21.24 3.78
N TRP A 176 5.46 -20.39 2.94
CA TRP A 176 4.23 -20.74 2.23
C TRP A 176 4.40 -22.01 1.40
N ALA A 177 5.48 -22.10 0.61
CA ALA A 177 5.78 -23.29 -0.19
C ALA A 177 5.93 -24.57 0.66
N THR A 178 6.39 -24.43 1.91
CA THR A 178 6.59 -25.56 2.82
C THR A 178 5.29 -25.99 3.52
N ASN A 179 4.37 -25.07 3.80
CA ASN A 179 3.21 -25.26 4.67
C ASN A 179 1.87 -24.98 3.97
N ILE A 180 1.77 -25.21 2.66
CA ILE A 180 0.64 -24.85 1.80
C ILE A 180 -0.72 -25.32 2.35
N GLU A 181 -0.80 -26.54 2.86
CA GLU A 181 -2.07 -27.14 3.27
C GLU A 181 -2.79 -26.37 4.37
N THR A 182 -2.04 -25.87 5.35
CA THR A 182 -2.60 -25.22 6.55
C THR A 182 -2.50 -23.72 6.54
N THR A 183 -1.64 -23.16 5.68
CA THR A 183 -1.19 -21.77 5.72
C THR A 183 -1.76 -20.95 4.56
N PHE A 184 -2.22 -19.76 4.89
CA PHE A 184 -2.59 -18.72 3.93
C PHE A 184 -1.53 -17.61 3.96
N TYR A 185 -1.00 -17.25 2.80
CA TYR A 185 -0.12 -16.10 2.68
C TYR A 185 -0.93 -14.84 2.41
N CYS A 186 -0.97 -13.92 3.38
CA CYS A 186 -1.66 -12.64 3.31
C CYS A 186 -0.72 -11.57 2.76
N ILE A 187 -0.75 -11.30 1.46
CA ILE A 187 0.13 -10.32 0.81
C ILE A 187 -0.34 -8.88 1.09
N GLY A 188 0.61 -8.00 1.41
CA GLY A 188 0.35 -6.63 1.84
C GLY A 188 0.09 -5.60 0.74
N SER A 189 0.26 -5.95 -0.54
CA SER A 189 0.10 -5.00 -1.65
C SER A 189 -0.47 -5.63 -2.92
N VAL A 190 -0.70 -4.83 -3.97
CA VAL A 190 -1.19 -5.26 -5.30
C VAL A 190 -0.07 -5.88 -6.13
N MET A 191 0.65 -6.81 -5.54
CA MET A 191 1.83 -7.47 -6.11
C MET A 191 1.73 -8.99 -5.94
N GLY A 192 2.68 -9.71 -6.49
CA GLY A 192 2.69 -11.17 -6.43
C GLY A 192 2.01 -11.84 -7.61
N PRO A 193 1.95 -13.20 -7.61
CA PRO A 193 1.30 -13.95 -8.67
C PRO A 193 -0.22 -13.73 -8.66
N HIS A 194 -0.86 -13.81 -9.84
CA HIS A 194 -2.32 -13.84 -9.86
C HIS A 194 -2.85 -14.98 -8.97
N PRO A 195 -3.91 -14.77 -8.12
CA PRO A 195 -4.87 -13.66 -8.15
C PRO A 195 -4.51 -12.44 -7.27
N TYR A 196 -3.38 -12.43 -6.55
CA TYR A 196 -3.08 -11.40 -5.55
C TYR A 196 -3.27 -9.96 -6.03
N PRO A 197 -2.71 -9.50 -7.18
CA PRO A 197 -2.88 -8.12 -7.60
C PRO A 197 -4.36 -7.72 -7.75
N THR A 198 -5.16 -8.58 -8.35
CA THR A 198 -6.59 -8.36 -8.55
C THR A 198 -7.36 -8.43 -7.23
N MET A 199 -7.09 -9.44 -6.41
CA MET A 199 -7.76 -9.65 -5.13
C MET A 199 -7.50 -8.51 -4.13
N VAL A 200 -6.24 -8.10 -3.99
CA VAL A 200 -5.86 -6.99 -3.10
C VAL A 200 -6.49 -5.68 -3.58
N ARG A 201 -6.47 -5.40 -4.90
CA ARG A 201 -7.18 -4.27 -5.49
C ARG A 201 -8.65 -4.28 -5.12
N ASP A 202 -9.33 -5.40 -5.29
CA ASP A 202 -10.77 -5.51 -5.07
C ASP A 202 -11.16 -5.30 -3.59
N PHE A 203 -10.28 -5.64 -2.64
CA PHE A 203 -10.48 -5.31 -1.24
C PHE A 203 -10.09 -3.86 -0.89
N GLN A 204 -9.20 -3.23 -1.66
CA GLN A 204 -8.81 -1.84 -1.44
C GLN A 204 -9.68 -0.82 -2.20
N LYS A 205 -10.38 -1.22 -3.27
CA LYS A 205 -11.16 -0.29 -4.11
C LYS A 205 -12.26 0.46 -3.37
N ILE A 206 -12.67 -0.03 -2.20
CA ILE A 206 -13.59 0.67 -1.30
C ILE A 206 -13.15 2.11 -1.01
N ILE A 207 -11.83 2.40 -1.08
CA ILE A 207 -11.28 3.76 -0.91
C ILE A 207 -11.81 4.68 -2.02
N GLY A 208 -11.71 4.25 -3.29
CA GLY A 208 -12.17 5.00 -4.45
C GLY A 208 -13.69 5.07 -4.53
N GLU A 209 -14.39 3.96 -4.26
CA GLU A 209 -15.85 3.90 -4.23
C GLU A 209 -16.44 4.93 -3.26
N GLU A 210 -15.94 4.97 -2.03
CA GLU A 210 -16.36 5.95 -1.01
C GLU A 210 -15.98 7.38 -1.39
N THR A 211 -14.75 7.59 -1.88
CA THR A 211 -14.26 8.91 -2.29
C THR A 211 -15.14 9.49 -3.40
N LYS A 212 -15.51 8.68 -4.37
CA LYS A 212 -16.37 9.07 -5.48
C LYS A 212 -17.76 9.51 -5.02
N ALA A 213 -18.35 8.78 -4.09
CA ALA A 213 -19.64 9.12 -3.48
C ALA A 213 -19.55 10.39 -2.64
N GLN A 214 -18.54 10.50 -1.78
CA GLN A 214 -18.33 11.63 -0.88
C GLN A 214 -18.00 12.93 -1.64
N MET A 215 -17.24 12.87 -2.73
CA MET A 215 -16.99 14.06 -3.58
C MET A 215 -18.25 14.53 -4.29
N LYS A 216 -19.10 13.63 -4.76
CA LYS A 216 -20.42 13.98 -5.32
C LYS A 216 -21.33 14.64 -4.29
N GLU A 217 -21.26 14.21 -3.03
CA GLU A 217 -22.02 14.83 -1.92
C GLU A 217 -21.46 16.22 -1.58
N ALA A 218 -20.12 16.35 -1.50
CA ALA A 218 -19.46 17.58 -1.06
C ALA A 218 -19.41 18.68 -2.15
N GLU A 219 -19.15 18.31 -3.42
CA GLU A 219 -18.89 19.24 -4.52
C GLU A 219 -19.90 19.13 -5.67
N GLY A 220 -20.82 18.15 -5.64
CA GLY A 220 -21.76 17.87 -6.74
C GLY A 220 -21.09 17.26 -7.98
N LYS A 221 -19.79 17.03 -7.98
CA LYS A 221 -18.99 16.54 -9.11
C LYS A 221 -17.87 15.59 -8.64
N LEU A 222 -17.22 14.92 -9.59
CA LEU A 222 -15.99 14.18 -9.34
C LEU A 222 -14.81 15.14 -9.10
N PRO A 223 -13.74 14.71 -8.40
CA PRO A 223 -12.53 15.51 -8.28
C PRO A 223 -11.81 15.62 -9.63
N ASP A 224 -11.04 16.69 -9.82
CA ASP A 224 -10.22 16.87 -11.03
C ASP A 224 -8.92 16.03 -10.97
N ALA A 225 -8.45 15.69 -9.77
CA ALA A 225 -7.33 14.77 -9.57
C ALA A 225 -7.44 14.00 -8.26
N VAL A 226 -6.85 12.81 -8.22
CA VAL A 226 -6.63 12.02 -7.01
C VAL A 226 -5.14 11.72 -6.87
N PHE A 227 -4.60 11.83 -5.64
CA PHE A 227 -3.21 11.61 -5.31
C PHE A 227 -3.06 10.45 -4.34
N ALA A 228 -2.07 9.60 -4.56
CA ALA A 228 -1.71 8.54 -3.62
C ALA A 228 -0.22 8.21 -3.69
N CYS A 229 0.39 7.82 -2.57
CA CYS A 229 1.77 7.35 -2.57
C CYS A 229 1.85 5.93 -3.16
N VAL A 230 3.00 5.58 -3.75
CA VAL A 230 3.20 4.33 -4.45
C VAL A 230 4.53 3.69 -4.04
N GLY A 231 4.44 2.55 -3.33
CA GLY A 231 5.47 1.54 -3.23
C GLY A 231 5.02 0.35 -4.08
N GLY A 232 4.55 -0.75 -3.47
CA GLY A 232 3.81 -1.78 -4.22
C GLY A 232 2.49 -1.29 -4.81
N GLY A 233 1.90 -0.21 -4.25
CA GLY A 233 0.82 0.57 -4.83
C GLY A 233 -0.60 0.21 -4.38
N SER A 234 -0.81 -0.46 -3.23
CA SER A 234 -2.16 -0.91 -2.85
C SER A 234 -3.13 0.22 -2.49
N ASN A 235 -2.68 1.25 -1.76
CA ASN A 235 -3.54 2.39 -1.47
C ASN A 235 -3.86 3.20 -2.74
N ALA A 236 -2.88 3.36 -3.60
CA ALA A 236 -3.04 4.05 -4.88
C ALA A 236 -4.00 3.29 -5.81
N MET A 237 -3.86 1.98 -5.93
CA MET A 237 -4.79 1.19 -6.73
C MET A 237 -6.20 1.20 -6.13
N GLY A 238 -6.30 1.15 -4.80
CA GLY A 238 -7.57 1.29 -4.10
C GLY A 238 -8.28 2.62 -4.38
N MET A 239 -7.50 3.73 -4.45
CA MET A 239 -8.02 5.05 -4.81
C MET A 239 -8.32 5.16 -6.32
N PHE A 240 -7.43 4.66 -7.18
CA PHE A 240 -7.50 4.90 -8.62
C PHE A 240 -8.53 4.04 -9.34
N TYR A 241 -8.72 2.79 -8.90
CA TYR A 241 -9.45 1.78 -9.66
C TYR A 241 -10.85 2.25 -10.08
N ASP A 242 -11.59 2.85 -9.16
CA ASP A 242 -12.95 3.32 -9.44
C ASP A 242 -13.00 4.55 -10.35
N PHE A 243 -11.87 5.28 -10.46
CA PHE A 243 -11.71 6.44 -11.35
C PHE A 243 -11.06 6.09 -12.69
N ILE A 244 -10.60 4.85 -12.92
CA ILE A 244 -9.99 4.47 -14.22
C ILE A 244 -10.90 4.82 -15.41
N PRO A 245 -12.24 4.54 -15.39
CA PRO A 245 -13.12 4.89 -16.49
C PRO A 245 -13.45 6.39 -16.61
N ASP A 246 -13.16 7.19 -15.59
CA ASP A 246 -13.44 8.63 -15.60
C ASP A 246 -12.20 9.39 -16.11
N GLU A 247 -12.04 9.49 -17.42
CA GLU A 247 -10.86 10.08 -18.06
C GLU A 247 -10.60 11.57 -17.68
N SER A 248 -11.62 12.27 -17.22
CA SER A 248 -11.51 13.66 -16.72
C SER A 248 -10.80 13.76 -15.38
N VAL A 249 -10.67 12.65 -14.62
CA VAL A 249 -9.99 12.60 -13.32
C VAL A 249 -8.55 12.18 -13.54
N ARG A 250 -7.60 13.05 -13.20
CA ARG A 250 -6.16 12.69 -13.21
C ARG A 250 -5.85 11.75 -12.06
N LEU A 251 -5.08 10.69 -12.34
CA LEU A 251 -4.60 9.72 -11.35
C LEU A 251 -3.11 9.96 -11.13
N ILE A 252 -2.71 10.43 -9.95
CA ILE A 252 -1.33 10.87 -9.69
C ILE A 252 -0.74 10.03 -8.57
N GLY A 253 0.23 9.18 -8.94
CA GLY A 253 1.02 8.36 -8.02
C GLY A 253 2.32 9.06 -7.63
N ALA A 254 2.66 9.07 -6.33
CA ALA A 254 3.90 9.62 -5.82
C ALA A 254 4.86 8.50 -5.39
N GLU A 255 5.95 8.33 -6.12
CA GLU A 255 7.02 7.36 -5.85
C GLU A 255 8.10 7.96 -4.94
N ALA A 256 8.82 7.10 -4.20
CA ALA A 256 9.94 7.51 -3.36
C ALA A 256 11.22 7.68 -4.18
N ALA A 257 11.62 8.93 -4.40
CA ALA A 257 12.90 9.27 -5.01
C ALA A 257 14.08 9.26 -4.01
N GLY A 258 13.86 8.94 -2.74
CA GLY A 258 14.92 8.83 -1.76
C GLY A 258 15.81 10.06 -1.70
N ARG A 259 17.10 9.88 -1.96
CA ARG A 259 18.09 10.97 -2.04
C ARG A 259 18.20 11.61 -3.44
N GLY A 260 17.35 11.19 -4.37
CA GLY A 260 17.28 11.67 -5.75
C GLY A 260 17.35 10.53 -6.77
N ILE A 261 16.54 10.62 -7.83
CA ILE A 261 16.44 9.57 -8.87
C ILE A 261 17.72 9.39 -9.70
N ASP A 262 18.67 10.30 -9.62
CA ASP A 262 19.98 10.21 -10.29
C ASP A 262 21.05 9.62 -9.38
N THR A 263 20.68 9.20 -8.17
CA THR A 263 21.52 8.43 -7.24
C THR A 263 21.15 6.95 -7.27
N LEU A 264 21.86 6.11 -6.51
CA LEU A 264 21.46 4.71 -6.29
C LEU A 264 20.48 4.57 -5.10
N ASP A 265 20.26 5.64 -4.36
CA ASP A 265 19.47 5.65 -3.14
C ASP A 265 18.03 6.14 -3.41
N HIS A 266 17.23 5.37 -4.17
CA HIS A 266 15.83 5.62 -4.45
C HIS A 266 15.02 4.33 -4.61
N ALA A 267 13.69 4.43 -4.63
CA ALA A 267 12.75 3.35 -4.93
C ALA A 267 11.72 3.75 -6.02
N ALA A 268 12.10 4.68 -6.91
CA ALA A 268 11.23 5.21 -7.97
C ALA A 268 11.18 4.24 -9.17
N THR A 269 10.36 3.21 -9.07
CA THR A 269 10.31 2.08 -10.01
C THR A 269 9.70 2.45 -11.37
N ILE A 270 8.69 3.33 -11.43
CA ILE A 270 8.13 3.79 -12.72
C ILE A 270 9.15 4.67 -13.44
N ALA A 271 9.83 5.55 -12.70
CA ALA A 271 10.76 6.49 -13.30
C ALA A 271 12.05 5.82 -13.84
N LYS A 272 12.56 4.79 -13.17
CA LYS A 272 13.90 4.21 -13.45
C LYS A 272 13.90 2.70 -13.67
N GLY A 273 12.81 2.00 -13.41
CA GLY A 273 12.73 0.56 -13.53
C GLY A 273 12.59 0.06 -14.96
N SER A 274 12.84 -1.21 -15.14
CA SER A 274 12.71 -1.95 -16.41
C SER A 274 11.78 -3.15 -16.24
N LYS A 275 11.27 -3.69 -17.36
CA LYS A 275 10.39 -4.86 -17.36
C LYS A 275 11.14 -6.11 -16.89
N GLY A 276 10.60 -6.78 -15.89
CA GLY A 276 11.19 -7.99 -15.31
C GLY A 276 10.16 -8.93 -14.73
N ILE A 277 10.64 -10.04 -14.16
CA ILE A 277 9.84 -11.03 -13.44
C ILE A 277 10.46 -11.20 -12.06
N PHE A 278 9.68 -10.87 -11.03
CA PHE A 278 10.09 -11.02 -9.63
C PHE A 278 8.87 -11.23 -8.73
N HIS A 279 9.04 -11.93 -7.61
CA HIS A 279 7.96 -12.23 -6.66
C HIS A 279 6.68 -12.77 -7.32
N GLY A 280 6.84 -13.59 -8.37
CA GLY A 280 5.73 -14.30 -9.03
C GLY A 280 4.94 -13.50 -10.07
N MET A 281 5.35 -12.27 -10.40
CA MET A 281 4.69 -11.40 -11.38
C MET A 281 5.65 -10.82 -12.41
N LYS A 282 5.15 -10.48 -13.60
CA LYS A 282 5.82 -9.59 -14.55
C LYS A 282 5.37 -8.16 -14.27
N SER A 283 6.33 -7.26 -14.02
CA SER A 283 6.07 -5.84 -13.78
C SER A 283 7.28 -4.98 -14.13
N LEU A 284 7.36 -3.75 -13.61
CA LEU A 284 8.57 -2.93 -13.62
C LEU A 284 9.33 -3.15 -12.31
N PHE A 285 10.66 -3.24 -12.42
CA PHE A 285 11.56 -3.43 -11.29
C PHE A 285 12.82 -2.60 -11.46
N LEU A 286 13.37 -2.15 -10.32
CA LEU A 286 14.73 -1.63 -10.25
C LEU A 286 15.68 -2.82 -10.28
N GLN A 287 16.35 -3.01 -11.39
CA GLN A 287 17.22 -4.15 -11.69
C GLN A 287 18.33 -3.75 -12.68
N ASN A 288 19.45 -4.45 -12.57
CA ASN A 288 20.57 -4.28 -13.51
C ASN A 288 20.29 -4.95 -14.87
N GLU A 289 21.23 -4.84 -15.80
CA GLU A 289 21.14 -5.41 -17.16
C GLU A 289 21.01 -6.95 -17.17
N GLU A 290 21.46 -7.63 -16.12
CA GLU A 290 21.36 -9.07 -15.93
C GLU A 290 20.05 -9.51 -15.26
N GLY A 291 19.16 -8.56 -14.92
CA GLY A 291 17.88 -8.82 -14.25
C GLY A 291 18.01 -9.07 -12.73
N GLN A 292 19.16 -8.75 -12.13
CA GLN A 292 19.31 -8.80 -10.68
C GLN A 292 18.69 -7.55 -10.05
N ILE A 293 17.91 -7.76 -9.00
CA ILE A 293 17.23 -6.68 -8.29
C ILE A 293 18.24 -5.79 -7.57
N ASP A 294 18.20 -4.50 -7.88
CA ASP A 294 19.05 -3.51 -7.25
C ASP A 294 18.63 -3.25 -5.79
N PRO A 295 19.56 -2.90 -4.91
CA PRO A 295 19.23 -2.30 -3.62
C PRO A 295 18.43 -1.03 -3.83
N VAL A 296 17.44 -0.79 -2.96
CA VAL A 296 16.64 0.43 -2.99
C VAL A 296 16.71 1.14 -1.66
N TYR A 297 16.32 2.40 -1.65
CA TYR A 297 16.31 3.21 -0.44
C TYR A 297 15.16 4.21 -0.44
N SER A 298 14.51 4.34 0.70
CA SER A 298 13.59 5.40 1.04
C SER A 298 13.62 5.64 2.55
N ILE A 299 13.44 6.88 2.98
CA ILE A 299 13.16 7.19 4.39
C ILE A 299 11.88 6.48 4.84
N SER A 300 10.98 6.19 3.93
CA SER A 300 9.73 5.47 4.18
C SER A 300 9.92 3.97 3.98
N ALA A 301 9.95 3.18 5.06
CA ALA A 301 10.07 1.72 4.99
C ALA A 301 8.90 1.07 4.20
N GLY A 302 7.73 1.69 4.17
CA GLY A 302 6.58 1.20 3.40
C GLY A 302 6.66 1.43 1.90
N LEU A 303 7.59 2.29 1.44
CA LEU A 303 7.87 2.54 0.01
C LEU A 303 9.23 1.97 -0.43
N ASP A 304 9.98 1.36 0.48
CA ASP A 304 11.30 0.78 0.24
C ASP A 304 11.17 -0.60 -0.43
N TYR A 305 10.70 -0.61 -1.69
CA TYR A 305 10.47 -1.81 -2.49
C TYR A 305 10.88 -1.60 -3.94
N PRO A 306 11.65 -2.54 -4.53
CA PRO A 306 12.24 -2.38 -5.86
C PRO A 306 11.29 -2.66 -7.04
N GLY A 307 10.01 -2.70 -6.82
CA GLY A 307 9.02 -3.04 -7.84
C GLY A 307 7.70 -2.32 -7.66
N ILE A 308 6.79 -2.50 -8.60
CA ILE A 308 5.44 -1.92 -8.57
C ILE A 308 4.39 -2.95 -8.98
N GLY A 309 3.17 -2.79 -8.50
CA GLY A 309 2.04 -3.61 -8.91
C GLY A 309 1.84 -3.61 -10.43
N PRO A 310 1.53 -4.77 -11.05
CA PRO A 310 1.48 -4.90 -12.51
C PRO A 310 0.38 -4.05 -13.16
N GLU A 311 -0.70 -3.75 -12.45
CA GLU A 311 -1.76 -2.86 -12.93
C GLU A 311 -1.29 -1.40 -12.99
N HIS A 312 -0.45 -0.94 -12.05
CA HIS A 312 0.20 0.37 -12.12
C HIS A 312 1.14 0.48 -13.31
N ALA A 313 1.97 -0.54 -13.55
CA ALA A 313 2.84 -0.57 -14.72
C ALA A 313 2.04 -0.46 -16.03
N HIS A 314 0.89 -1.15 -16.11
CA HIS A 314 -0.01 -1.05 -17.25
C HIS A 314 -0.65 0.34 -17.38
N LEU A 315 -1.17 0.92 -16.29
CA LEU A 315 -1.78 2.26 -16.32
C LEU A 315 -0.78 3.34 -16.73
N HIS A 316 0.48 3.19 -16.31
CA HIS A 316 1.57 4.05 -16.78
C HIS A 316 1.81 3.89 -18.28
N GLU A 317 1.96 2.64 -18.76
CA GLU A 317 2.25 2.35 -20.17
C GLU A 317 1.19 2.88 -21.14
N ILE A 318 -0.09 2.82 -20.75
CA ILE A 318 -1.20 3.36 -21.56
C ILE A 318 -1.48 4.84 -21.30
N GLY A 319 -0.70 5.52 -20.46
CA GLY A 319 -0.86 6.95 -20.15
C GLY A 319 -2.10 7.29 -19.32
N ARG A 320 -2.73 6.31 -18.63
CA ARG A 320 -3.92 6.58 -17.81
C ARG A 320 -3.58 7.16 -16.44
N ALA A 321 -2.44 6.81 -15.89
CA ALA A 321 -1.95 7.33 -14.62
C ALA A 321 -0.59 8.00 -14.78
N GLU A 322 -0.41 9.11 -14.08
CA GLU A 322 0.83 9.87 -13.98
C GLU A 322 1.59 9.47 -12.71
N TYR A 323 2.92 9.45 -12.78
CA TYR A 323 3.73 9.15 -11.61
C TYR A 323 4.80 10.22 -11.45
N VAL A 324 4.95 10.72 -10.23
CA VAL A 324 5.93 11.75 -9.87
C VAL A 324 6.88 11.21 -8.80
N SER A 325 8.14 11.60 -8.88
CA SER A 325 9.18 11.15 -7.97
C SER A 325 9.40 12.19 -6.88
N ILE A 326 9.21 11.81 -5.61
CA ILE A 326 9.30 12.68 -4.43
C ILE A 326 10.49 12.26 -3.57
N THR A 327 11.38 13.19 -3.31
CA THR A 327 12.56 12.95 -2.45
C THR A 327 12.20 12.89 -0.96
N ASP A 328 13.08 12.32 -0.16
CA ASP A 328 12.92 12.26 1.30
C ASP A 328 12.72 13.65 1.92
N GLU A 329 13.48 14.65 1.43
CA GLU A 329 13.37 16.03 1.93
C GLU A 329 11.99 16.63 1.60
N GLN A 330 11.46 16.40 0.40
CA GLN A 330 10.12 16.85 0.03
C GLN A 330 9.05 16.15 0.87
N ALA A 331 9.19 14.84 1.09
CA ALA A 331 8.26 14.07 1.91
C ALA A 331 8.28 14.53 3.38
N VAL A 332 9.47 14.76 3.96
CA VAL A 332 9.58 15.25 5.35
C VAL A 332 9.03 16.68 5.48
N LYS A 333 9.28 17.55 4.51
CA LYS A 333 8.65 18.89 4.48
C LYS A 333 7.13 18.81 4.43
N ALA A 334 6.59 17.91 3.62
CA ALA A 334 5.14 17.70 3.52
C ALA A 334 4.55 17.11 4.81
N PHE A 335 5.26 16.20 5.47
CA PHE A 335 4.92 15.71 6.80
C PHE A 335 4.79 16.85 7.81
N GLU A 336 5.81 17.69 7.92
CA GLU A 336 5.82 18.85 8.81
C GLU A 336 4.75 19.89 8.42
N TYR A 337 4.57 20.13 7.12
CA TYR A 337 3.60 21.07 6.60
C TYR A 337 2.18 20.67 6.97
N LEU A 338 1.75 19.46 6.67
CA LEU A 338 0.39 18.99 6.98
C LEU A 338 0.16 18.96 8.50
N SER A 339 1.17 18.57 9.28
CA SER A 339 1.10 18.57 10.74
C SER A 339 0.84 19.96 11.30
N LYS A 340 1.53 21.00 10.81
CA LYS A 340 1.39 22.39 11.25
C LYS A 340 0.13 23.05 10.72
N THR A 341 -0.25 22.76 9.49
CA THR A 341 -1.33 23.44 8.78
C THR A 341 -2.69 22.89 9.18
N GLU A 342 -2.86 21.57 9.18
CA GLU A 342 -4.16 20.93 9.44
C GLU A 342 -4.21 20.19 10.80
N GLY A 343 -3.09 20.11 11.53
CA GLY A 343 -3.04 19.34 12.78
C GLY A 343 -3.13 17.81 12.54
N VAL A 344 -2.74 17.35 11.36
CA VAL A 344 -2.77 15.95 10.98
C VAL A 344 -1.34 15.47 10.73
N ILE A 345 -0.87 14.52 11.54
CA ILE A 345 0.45 13.90 11.38
C ILE A 345 0.31 12.71 10.43
N PRO A 346 0.69 12.84 9.14
CA PRO A 346 0.57 11.77 8.16
C PRO A 346 1.69 10.74 8.33
N ALA A 347 1.50 9.50 7.89
CA ALA A 347 2.63 8.60 7.69
C ALA A 347 3.61 9.19 6.65
N ILE A 348 4.92 8.89 6.77
CA ILE A 348 5.92 9.35 5.77
C ILE A 348 5.54 8.84 4.38
N GLU A 349 4.97 7.65 4.26
CA GLU A 349 4.41 7.13 3.02
C GLU A 349 3.42 8.13 2.42
N SER A 350 2.39 8.51 3.19
CA SER A 350 1.34 9.43 2.75
C SER A 350 1.87 10.84 2.44
N SER A 351 2.94 11.24 3.11
CA SER A 351 3.59 12.54 2.90
C SER A 351 4.13 12.71 1.49
N HIS A 352 4.48 11.61 0.79
CA HIS A 352 4.85 11.68 -0.63
C HIS A 352 3.68 12.17 -1.49
N ALA A 353 2.46 11.69 -1.24
CA ALA A 353 1.28 12.15 -1.94
C ALA A 353 0.94 13.61 -1.59
N VAL A 354 1.13 14.02 -0.34
CA VAL A 354 0.97 15.41 0.09
C VAL A 354 1.99 16.31 -0.61
N ALA A 355 3.28 15.89 -0.70
CA ALA A 355 4.32 16.63 -1.40
C ALA A 355 4.00 16.82 -2.88
N ALA A 356 3.55 15.78 -3.57
CA ALA A 356 3.10 15.87 -4.96
C ALA A 356 1.95 16.87 -5.13
N ALA A 357 0.99 16.85 -4.20
CA ALA A 357 -0.11 17.81 -4.21
C ALA A 357 0.36 19.26 -3.94
N MET A 358 1.34 19.45 -3.04
CA MET A 358 1.92 20.78 -2.78
C MET A 358 2.57 21.41 -4.02
N GLU A 359 3.09 20.60 -4.94
CA GLU A 359 3.69 21.07 -6.20
C GLU A 359 2.63 21.31 -7.29
N ILE A 360 1.61 20.46 -7.38
CA ILE A 360 0.66 20.47 -8.50
C ILE A 360 -0.54 21.37 -8.22
N VAL A 361 -1.09 21.37 -7.01
CA VAL A 361 -2.31 22.12 -6.64
C VAL A 361 -2.17 23.63 -6.92
N PRO A 362 -1.04 24.30 -6.63
CA PRO A 362 -0.89 25.74 -6.94
C PRO A 362 -1.03 26.09 -8.43
N THR A 363 -0.84 25.12 -9.32
CA THR A 363 -0.97 25.31 -10.79
C THR A 363 -2.39 25.08 -11.30
N MET A 364 -3.29 24.59 -10.44
CA MET A 364 -4.69 24.27 -10.78
C MET A 364 -5.62 25.47 -10.52
N SER A 365 -6.77 25.47 -11.17
CA SER A 365 -7.80 26.51 -10.98
C SER A 365 -8.54 26.34 -9.64
N LYS A 366 -9.02 27.46 -9.05
CA LYS A 366 -9.73 27.47 -7.75
C LYS A 366 -11.10 26.79 -7.77
N ASP A 367 -11.69 26.60 -8.95
CA ASP A 367 -12.94 25.85 -9.14
C ASP A 367 -12.73 24.34 -9.26
N GLN A 368 -11.47 23.90 -9.37
CA GLN A 368 -11.09 22.51 -9.35
C GLN A 368 -10.98 21.96 -7.92
N SER A 369 -11.02 20.67 -7.80
CA SER A 369 -10.86 19.96 -6.52
C SER A 369 -9.99 18.72 -6.66
N VAL A 370 -9.24 18.43 -5.62
CA VAL A 370 -8.38 17.23 -5.57
C VAL A 370 -8.60 16.45 -4.29
N VAL A 371 -8.30 15.15 -4.34
CA VAL A 371 -8.32 14.29 -3.17
C VAL A 371 -6.96 13.64 -2.98
N ILE A 372 -6.40 13.76 -1.78
CA ILE A 372 -5.17 13.06 -1.37
C ILE A 372 -5.56 11.85 -0.51
N CYS A 373 -5.12 10.65 -0.90
CA CYS A 373 -5.26 9.46 -0.08
C CYS A 373 -4.26 9.52 1.08
N LEU A 374 -4.75 9.85 2.27
CA LEU A 374 -3.96 9.83 3.49
C LEU A 374 -3.92 8.39 4.02
N SER A 375 -3.05 7.59 3.45
CA SER A 375 -3.03 6.13 3.54
C SER A 375 -2.73 5.57 4.94
N GLY A 376 -2.08 6.37 5.80
CA GLY A 376 -1.76 5.99 7.18
C GLY A 376 -1.37 7.18 8.05
N ARG A 377 -1.39 6.99 9.36
CA ARG A 377 -1.01 8.00 10.36
C ARG A 377 0.46 7.90 10.72
N GLY A 378 1.05 9.04 11.11
CA GLY A 378 2.48 9.21 11.29
C GLY A 378 3.01 9.02 12.71
N ASP A 379 2.20 8.58 13.68
CA ASP A 379 2.69 8.38 15.06
C ASP A 379 3.93 7.48 15.11
N LYS A 380 3.98 6.47 14.26
CA LYS A 380 5.10 5.55 14.10
C LYS A 380 6.38 6.19 13.55
N ASP A 381 6.24 7.35 12.88
CA ASP A 381 7.31 7.97 12.08
C ASP A 381 7.92 9.20 12.76
N VAL A 382 7.34 9.67 13.88
CA VAL A 382 7.78 10.89 14.59
C VAL A 382 9.27 10.81 14.96
N TYR A 383 9.72 9.67 15.50
CA TYR A 383 11.14 9.45 15.85
C TYR A 383 12.04 9.49 14.61
N GLN A 384 11.60 8.90 13.51
CA GLN A 384 12.38 8.86 12.28
C GLN A 384 12.52 10.26 11.66
N VAL A 385 11.44 11.06 11.66
CA VAL A 385 11.45 12.45 11.21
C VAL A 385 12.33 13.30 12.11
N ALA A 386 12.23 13.15 13.43
CA ALA A 386 13.10 13.85 14.39
C ALA A 386 14.58 13.53 14.13
N ARG A 387 14.93 12.25 13.98
CA ARG A 387 16.28 11.80 13.63
C ARG A 387 16.77 12.38 12.30
N TYR A 388 15.92 12.41 11.27
CA TYR A 388 16.23 13.00 9.97
C TYR A 388 16.56 14.49 10.09
N ARG A 389 15.85 15.21 10.97
CA ARG A 389 16.09 16.64 11.30
C ARG A 389 17.24 16.88 12.30
N GLY A 390 17.92 15.83 12.74
CA GLY A 390 18.99 15.95 13.74
C GLY A 390 18.50 16.27 15.17
N VAL A 391 17.21 16.05 15.44
CA VAL A 391 16.64 16.22 16.78
C VAL A 391 16.80 14.92 17.54
N GLN A 392 17.48 14.98 18.70
CA GLN A 392 17.53 13.85 19.62
C GLN A 392 16.29 13.86 20.51
N LEU A 393 15.56 12.77 20.49
CA LEU A 393 14.46 12.51 21.42
C LEU A 393 15.01 11.55 22.49
N ASP A 394 14.88 11.92 23.77
CA ASP A 394 15.24 11.03 24.85
C ASP A 394 14.34 9.80 24.83
N GLU A 395 14.93 8.62 24.70
CA GLU A 395 14.26 7.35 24.94
C GLU A 395 14.08 7.21 26.46
N ASN A 396 12.94 7.66 27.00
CA ASN A 396 12.54 7.41 28.39
C ASN A 396 11.59 6.22 28.46
#